data_bc02115c4d79075cfa58c664e8fd2ccf
#
_entry.id   bc02115c4d79075cfa58c664e8fd2ccf
#
_cell.length_a   1.000
_cell.length_b   1.000
_cell.length_c   1.000
_cell.angle_alpha   90.00
_cell.angle_beta   90.00
_cell.angle_gamma   90.00
#
_symmetry.space_group_name_H-M   'P 1'
#
loop_
_entity.id
_entity.type
_entity.pdbx_description
1 polymer ?
#
loop_
_entity_poly.entity_id
_entity_poly.type
_entity_poly.pdbx_seq_one_letter_code
_entity_poly.pdbx_strand_id
1 'polypeptide(L)'
;MKKWILWIIIGAIVAVGGIGFGSRFFFSKEEEPLPQGSLVAVQRGNITRIVSAMGFLSSQGSQEVKFSKQGRIKEILVQEGDYVKDGQILAKLEDDKERLSLLQAENALKEAESELESARLSSPKSVVEKRERQLRERKLELQLKRKELEDTLLKAPFSGMVSKIYVEKGEIVSGEAVSASRAILRLIDTSRLFAEVAVDEVDIAQLRLGQRTEVTVDAYPDEIFSGKVVHIAPETTTSQGLVVVEVKIELEKADPRLKPGFTASADIITDEAKDVLVLPVEAVSETERGSFVMVSKENGPTQRRVTLGVSDGTNVEIKSGLEEGEMVLSSGLQRIIEERRMQREGEGQRPGGMPGGMRLPVPH
;
A
#
# COMPACT_ATOMS: atom_id res chain seq x y z
N MET A 1 0.90 -24.47 -99.21
CA MET A 1 0.08 -23.28 -98.93
C MET A 1 -0.87 -23.49 -97.72
N LYS A 2 -0.68 -24.50 -96.83
CA LYS A 2 -1.59 -24.74 -95.69
C LYS A 2 -0.99 -24.44 -94.31
N LYS A 3 0.28 -24.09 -94.19
CA LYS A 3 0.95 -23.86 -92.91
C LYS A 3 0.96 -22.39 -92.45
N TRP A 4 0.73 -21.46 -93.31
CA TRP A 4 0.77 -20.03 -93.00
C TRP A 4 -0.53 -19.52 -92.37
N ILE A 5 -1.67 -20.12 -92.76
CA ILE A 5 -3.01 -19.79 -92.27
C ILE A 5 -3.18 -20.19 -90.83
N LEU A 6 -2.44 -21.28 -90.39
CA LEU A 6 -2.50 -21.71 -89.00
C LEU A 6 -1.81 -20.73 -88.01
N TRP A 7 -0.75 -20.05 -88.47
CA TRP A 7 -0.03 -19.06 -87.63
C TRP A 7 -0.80 -17.73 -87.52
N ILE A 8 -1.58 -17.37 -88.47
CA ILE A 8 -2.42 -16.15 -88.47
C ILE A 8 -3.62 -16.35 -87.48
N ILE A 9 -4.19 -17.55 -87.43
CA ILE A 9 -5.31 -17.86 -86.53
C ILE A 9 -4.80 -17.95 -85.05
N ILE A 10 -3.65 -18.47 -84.86
CA ILE A 10 -3.05 -18.50 -83.48
C ILE A 10 -2.65 -17.11 -82.99
N GLY A 11 -2.14 -16.25 -83.89
CA GLY A 11 -1.85 -14.85 -83.56
C GLY A 11 -3.09 -14.00 -83.23
N ALA A 12 -4.22 -14.26 -83.90
CA ALA A 12 -5.50 -13.56 -83.63
C ALA A 12 -6.15 -13.99 -82.33
N ILE A 13 -5.99 -15.28 -81.91
CA ILE A 13 -6.55 -15.78 -80.65
C ILE A 13 -5.72 -15.24 -79.44
N VAL A 14 -4.41 -15.08 -79.60
CA VAL A 14 -3.54 -14.50 -78.54
C VAL A 14 -3.78 -12.99 -78.39
N ALA A 15 -4.08 -12.26 -79.48
CA ALA A 15 -4.37 -10.84 -79.45
C ALA A 15 -5.75 -10.53 -78.78
N VAL A 16 -6.76 -11.36 -79.03
CA VAL A 16 -8.11 -11.19 -78.45
C VAL A 16 -8.16 -11.69 -76.99
N GLY A 17 -7.39 -12.73 -76.64
CA GLY A 17 -7.23 -13.23 -75.28
C GLY A 17 -6.47 -12.25 -74.38
N GLY A 18 -5.49 -11.53 -74.95
CA GLY A 18 -4.68 -10.55 -74.22
C GLY A 18 -5.42 -9.27 -73.83
N ILE A 19 -6.38 -8.83 -74.65
CA ILE A 19 -7.18 -7.62 -74.38
C ILE A 19 -8.30 -7.92 -73.36
N GLY A 20 -8.86 -9.14 -73.32
CA GLY A 20 -9.92 -9.54 -72.38
C GLY A 20 -9.39 -9.87 -70.97
N PHE A 21 -8.13 -10.26 -70.84
CA PHE A 21 -7.54 -10.61 -69.58
C PHE A 21 -6.89 -9.39 -68.85
N GLY A 22 -6.48 -8.37 -69.65
CA GLY A 22 -5.89 -7.14 -69.10
C GLY A 22 -6.90 -6.16 -68.47
N SER A 23 -8.20 -6.24 -68.79
CA SER A 23 -9.20 -5.32 -68.30
C SER A 23 -9.93 -5.79 -67.03
N ARG A 24 -9.68 -7.03 -66.58
CA ARG A 24 -10.27 -7.57 -65.35
C ARG A 24 -9.33 -7.49 -64.15
N PHE A 25 -8.06 -7.11 -64.36
CA PHE A 25 -7.08 -6.95 -63.28
C PHE A 25 -6.96 -5.51 -62.77
N PHE A 26 -7.72 -4.59 -63.26
CA PHE A 26 -7.64 -3.19 -62.88
C PHE A 26 -8.93 -2.71 -62.25
N PHE A 27 -9.41 -3.23 -61.16
CA PHE A 27 -10.34 -2.58 -60.22
C PHE A 27 -10.89 -3.62 -59.23
N SER A 28 -9.99 -4.37 -58.59
CA SER A 28 -10.30 -4.86 -57.26
C SER A 28 -9.48 -4.01 -56.29
N LYS A 29 -10.09 -2.95 -55.80
CA LYS A 29 -9.61 -2.27 -54.62
C LYS A 29 -9.81 -3.26 -53.47
N GLU A 30 -8.81 -4.09 -53.22
CA GLU A 30 -8.75 -4.83 -51.97
C GLU A 30 -8.80 -3.79 -50.84
N GLU A 31 -9.96 -3.68 -50.22
CA GLU A 31 -10.05 -3.09 -48.89
C GLU A 31 -9.24 -4.04 -47.99
N GLU A 32 -7.98 -3.69 -47.72
CA GLU A 32 -7.19 -4.36 -46.69
C GLU A 32 -8.06 -4.43 -45.44
N PRO A 33 -8.27 -5.61 -44.87
CA PRO A 33 -9.04 -5.74 -43.65
C PRO A 33 -8.36 -4.89 -42.56
N LEU A 34 -9.16 -4.06 -41.92
CA LEU A 34 -8.72 -3.29 -40.75
C LEU A 34 -8.06 -4.25 -39.76
N PRO A 35 -6.90 -3.90 -39.18
CA PRO A 35 -6.21 -4.77 -38.25
C PRO A 35 -7.18 -5.14 -37.11
N GLN A 36 -7.34 -6.44 -36.87
CA GLN A 36 -8.18 -6.96 -35.79
C GLN A 36 -7.66 -6.41 -34.45
N GLY A 37 -8.51 -5.73 -33.68
CA GLY A 37 -8.17 -5.06 -32.43
C GLY A 37 -8.19 -3.53 -32.48
N SER A 38 -8.53 -2.93 -33.62
CA SER A 38 -8.54 -1.48 -33.80
C SER A 38 -9.87 -0.80 -33.41
N LEU A 39 -10.91 -1.58 -33.12
CA LEU A 39 -12.20 -1.10 -32.65
C LEU A 39 -12.44 -1.62 -31.22
N VAL A 40 -12.78 -0.72 -30.33
CA VAL A 40 -13.11 -1.02 -28.92
C VAL A 40 -14.55 -0.59 -28.67
N ALA A 41 -15.35 -1.49 -28.10
CA ALA A 41 -16.71 -1.16 -27.67
C ALA A 41 -16.69 -0.46 -26.33
N VAL A 42 -17.47 0.60 -26.19
CA VAL A 42 -17.73 1.25 -24.90
C VAL A 42 -18.54 0.30 -24.04
N GLN A 43 -18.01 -0.09 -22.89
CA GLN A 43 -18.66 -1.01 -21.95
C GLN A 43 -18.79 -0.38 -20.59
N ARG A 44 -19.72 -0.89 -19.77
CA ARG A 44 -19.77 -0.54 -18.36
C ARG A 44 -18.78 -1.37 -17.57
N GLY A 45 -18.11 -0.73 -16.65
CA GLY A 45 -17.13 -1.35 -15.77
C GLY A 45 -16.86 -0.56 -14.50
N ASN A 46 -15.99 -1.10 -13.69
CA ASN A 46 -15.49 -0.40 -12.51
C ASN A 46 -14.05 0.02 -12.77
N ILE A 47 -13.71 1.23 -12.36
CA ILE A 47 -12.34 1.75 -12.42
C ILE A 47 -11.95 2.11 -11.00
N THR A 48 -10.77 1.66 -10.60
CA THR A 48 -10.18 1.99 -9.31
C THR A 48 -8.80 2.56 -9.55
N ARG A 49 -8.58 3.80 -9.13
CA ARG A 49 -7.25 4.38 -9.13
C ARG A 49 -6.56 4.01 -7.82
N ILE A 50 -5.38 3.44 -7.92
CA ILE A 50 -4.58 3.04 -6.78
C ILE A 50 -3.23 3.77 -6.78
N VAL A 51 -2.70 3.97 -5.58
CA VAL A 51 -1.30 4.32 -5.35
C VAL A 51 -0.66 3.14 -4.63
N SER A 52 0.33 2.53 -5.28
CA SER A 52 1.05 1.38 -4.73
C SER A 52 2.29 1.83 -3.99
N ALA A 53 2.51 1.30 -2.80
CA ALA A 53 3.68 1.60 -1.98
C ALA A 53 4.17 0.35 -1.26
N MET A 54 5.48 0.29 -1.00
CA MET A 54 6.12 -0.81 -0.30
C MET A 54 6.63 -0.37 1.06
N GLY A 55 6.67 -1.31 1.99
CA GLY A 55 7.15 -1.07 3.34
C GLY A 55 7.19 -2.32 4.18
N PHE A 56 6.87 -2.20 5.45
CA PHE A 56 6.89 -3.30 6.40
C PHE A 56 5.76 -3.19 7.41
N LEU A 57 5.39 -4.33 7.99
CA LEU A 57 4.43 -4.36 9.10
C LEU A 57 5.09 -3.84 10.37
N SER A 58 4.37 -3.03 11.12
CA SER A 58 4.72 -2.57 12.45
C SER A 58 3.61 -2.88 13.45
N SER A 59 3.96 -2.90 14.73
CA SER A 59 3.02 -3.04 15.84
C SER A 59 2.59 -1.66 16.35
N GLN A 60 1.53 -1.62 17.15
CA GLN A 60 1.12 -0.39 17.84
C GLN A 60 2.23 0.18 18.72
N GLY A 61 3.03 -0.68 19.32
CA GLY A 61 4.16 -0.29 20.14
C GLY A 61 5.02 -1.48 20.53
N SER A 62 6.23 -1.18 20.92
CA SER A 62 7.11 -2.15 21.56
C SER A 62 7.78 -1.50 22.76
N GLN A 63 7.90 -2.23 23.84
CA GLN A 63 8.54 -1.74 25.06
C GLN A 63 9.53 -2.76 25.59
N GLU A 64 10.70 -2.27 25.96
CA GLU A 64 11.67 -3.02 26.73
C GLU A 64 11.28 -2.96 28.21
N VAL A 65 11.03 -4.12 28.80
CA VAL A 65 10.62 -4.25 30.18
C VAL A 65 11.85 -4.51 31.05
N LYS A 66 11.97 -3.75 32.16
CA LYS A 66 13.11 -3.77 33.06
C LYS A 66 12.61 -3.89 34.50
N PHE A 67 13.42 -4.46 35.38
CA PHE A 67 13.13 -4.39 36.80
C PHE A 67 13.38 -2.97 37.36
N SER A 68 12.55 -2.52 38.29
CA SER A 68 12.73 -1.24 38.98
C SER A 68 13.88 -1.29 39.99
N LYS A 69 14.32 -2.47 40.42
CA LYS A 69 15.40 -2.67 41.39
C LYS A 69 16.46 -3.66 40.91
N GLN A 70 17.64 -3.58 41.49
CA GLN A 70 18.72 -4.55 41.27
C GLN A 70 18.43 -5.85 42.01
N GLY A 71 18.78 -6.98 41.39
CA GLY A 71 18.68 -8.30 41.99
C GLY A 71 19.18 -9.42 41.11
N ARG A 72 19.19 -10.65 41.63
CA ARG A 72 19.45 -11.86 40.84
C ARG A 72 18.15 -12.46 40.35
N ILE A 73 18.12 -12.86 39.08
CA ILE A 73 16.95 -13.52 38.47
C ILE A 73 16.75 -14.92 39.06
N LYS A 74 15.66 -15.12 39.77
CA LYS A 74 15.24 -16.40 40.34
C LYS A 74 14.65 -17.32 39.27
N GLU A 75 13.75 -16.77 38.46
CA GLU A 75 13.08 -17.50 37.36
C GLU A 75 12.51 -16.54 36.30
N ILE A 76 12.42 -17.05 35.06
CA ILE A 76 11.72 -16.42 33.96
C ILE A 76 10.53 -17.33 33.63
N LEU A 77 9.31 -16.76 33.60
CA LEU A 77 8.04 -17.50 33.53
C LEU A 77 7.42 -17.53 32.13
N VAL A 78 8.10 -16.94 31.16
CA VAL A 78 7.63 -16.80 29.78
C VAL A 78 8.74 -17.20 28.82
N GLN A 79 8.35 -17.50 27.57
CA GLN A 79 9.25 -17.81 26.48
C GLN A 79 9.05 -16.80 25.33
N GLU A 80 10.02 -16.70 24.42
CA GLU A 80 9.86 -15.92 23.19
C GLU A 80 8.71 -16.50 22.35
N GLY A 81 7.79 -15.61 21.90
CA GLY A 81 6.59 -15.97 21.20
C GLY A 81 5.34 -16.13 22.07
N ASP A 82 5.46 -16.15 23.41
CA ASP A 82 4.32 -16.23 24.29
C ASP A 82 3.48 -14.94 24.27
N TYR A 83 2.15 -15.10 24.30
CA TYR A 83 1.22 -14.00 24.52
C TYR A 83 0.95 -13.82 26.00
N VAL A 84 1.14 -12.61 26.51
CA VAL A 84 0.96 -12.24 27.91
C VAL A 84 -0.13 -11.19 28.07
N LYS A 85 -0.77 -11.19 29.24
CA LYS A 85 -1.79 -10.20 29.61
C LYS A 85 -1.18 -9.09 30.43
N ASP A 86 -1.81 -7.91 30.39
CA ASP A 86 -1.46 -6.80 31.29
C ASP A 86 -1.42 -7.25 32.76
N GLY A 87 -0.38 -6.87 33.49
CA GLY A 87 -0.13 -7.27 34.89
C GLY A 87 0.39 -8.70 35.08
N GLN A 88 0.49 -9.53 34.02
CA GLN A 88 1.03 -10.89 34.15
C GLN A 88 2.50 -10.87 34.56
N ILE A 89 2.86 -11.77 35.50
CA ILE A 89 4.25 -11.89 35.96
C ILE A 89 5.10 -12.58 34.90
N LEU A 90 6.18 -11.92 34.46
CA LEU A 90 7.08 -12.37 33.40
C LEU A 90 8.36 -13.01 33.98
N ALA A 91 8.90 -12.40 35.03
CA ALA A 91 10.10 -12.89 35.71
C ALA A 91 10.07 -12.49 37.18
N LYS A 92 10.91 -13.15 37.98
CA LYS A 92 11.05 -12.88 39.42
C LYS A 92 12.52 -12.76 39.81
N LEU A 93 12.82 -11.84 40.69
CA LEU A 93 14.10 -11.79 41.40
C LEU A 93 14.08 -12.70 42.64
N GLU A 94 15.26 -12.98 43.22
CA GLU A 94 15.38 -13.55 44.58
C GLU A 94 14.76 -12.55 45.54
N ASP A 95 13.81 -13.01 46.37
CA ASP A 95 12.92 -12.17 47.18
C ASP A 95 12.94 -12.51 48.70
N ASP A 96 13.85 -13.38 49.14
CA ASP A 96 13.88 -13.88 50.52
C ASP A 96 14.07 -12.77 51.55
N LYS A 97 14.90 -11.78 51.22
CA LYS A 97 15.16 -10.61 52.09
C LYS A 97 13.94 -9.71 52.19
N GLU A 98 13.26 -9.45 51.09
CA GLU A 98 12.05 -8.62 51.02
C GLU A 98 10.88 -9.28 51.74
N ARG A 99 10.74 -10.60 51.63
CA ARG A 99 9.74 -11.39 52.38
C ARG A 99 9.97 -11.33 53.88
N LEU A 100 11.23 -11.46 54.36
CA LEU A 100 11.57 -11.31 55.75
C LEU A 100 11.27 -9.90 56.27
N SER A 101 11.64 -8.87 55.49
CA SER A 101 11.38 -7.46 55.83
C SER A 101 9.87 -7.17 55.90
N LEU A 102 9.09 -7.73 54.97
CA LEU A 102 7.63 -7.62 54.99
C LEU A 102 7.03 -8.24 56.27
N LEU A 103 7.44 -9.47 56.61
CA LEU A 103 6.97 -10.16 57.80
C LEU A 103 7.29 -9.36 59.09
N GLN A 104 8.50 -8.77 59.17
CA GLN A 104 8.89 -7.90 60.30
C GLN A 104 7.97 -6.66 60.37
N ALA A 105 7.67 -6.01 59.28
CA ALA A 105 6.77 -4.85 59.24
C ALA A 105 5.32 -5.23 59.59
N GLU A 106 4.85 -6.40 59.19
CA GLU A 106 3.52 -6.91 59.56
C GLU A 106 3.42 -7.17 61.08
N ASN A 107 4.46 -7.78 61.68
CA ASN A 107 4.51 -7.99 63.13
C ASN A 107 4.55 -6.65 63.88
N ALA A 108 5.38 -5.69 63.45
CA ALA A 108 5.46 -4.36 64.06
C ALA A 108 4.14 -3.58 63.96
N LEU A 109 3.39 -3.72 62.86
CA LEU A 109 2.05 -3.14 62.75
C LEU A 109 1.09 -3.76 63.75
N LYS A 110 1.05 -5.09 63.84
CA LYS A 110 0.18 -5.81 64.79
C LYS A 110 0.46 -5.44 66.24
N GLU A 111 1.75 -5.27 66.60
CA GLU A 111 2.14 -4.79 67.93
C GLU A 111 1.62 -3.37 68.17
N ALA A 112 1.81 -2.43 67.23
CA ALA A 112 1.31 -1.07 67.33
C ALA A 112 -0.23 -0.98 67.41
N GLU A 113 -0.95 -1.87 66.75
CA GLU A 113 -2.41 -1.98 66.86
C GLU A 113 -2.84 -2.41 68.27
N SER A 114 -2.17 -3.43 68.84
CA SER A 114 -2.40 -3.91 70.20
C SER A 114 -2.08 -2.86 71.28
N GLU A 115 -0.95 -2.14 71.14
CA GLU A 115 -0.59 -1.04 72.00
C GLU A 115 -1.59 0.12 72.00
N LEU A 116 -2.11 0.47 70.80
CA LEU A 116 -3.14 1.51 70.69
C LEU A 116 -4.45 1.08 71.32
N GLU A 117 -4.87 -0.16 71.13
CA GLU A 117 -6.06 -0.72 71.81
C GLU A 117 -5.94 -0.68 73.33
N SER A 118 -4.79 -1.11 73.86
CA SER A 118 -4.50 -1.04 75.30
C SER A 118 -4.52 0.40 75.77
N ALA A 119 -3.91 1.33 75.03
CA ALA A 119 -3.87 2.75 75.40
C ALA A 119 -5.28 3.41 75.40
N ARG A 120 -6.18 3.02 74.49
CA ARG A 120 -7.56 3.48 74.47
C ARG A 120 -8.36 3.10 75.70
N LEU A 121 -8.04 1.96 76.32
CA LEU A 121 -8.75 1.46 77.50
C LEU A 121 -8.38 2.16 78.77
N SER A 122 -7.09 2.64 78.90
CA SER A 122 -6.55 2.99 80.22
C SER A 122 -5.61 4.23 80.22
N SER A 123 -5.40 4.91 79.10
CA SER A 123 -4.40 5.97 79.01
C SER A 123 -4.99 7.37 78.71
N PRO A 124 -4.30 8.46 79.08
CA PRO A 124 -4.69 9.84 78.76
C PRO A 124 -4.74 10.06 77.21
N LYS A 125 -5.54 11.00 76.81
CA LYS A 125 -5.76 11.35 75.40
C LYS A 125 -4.45 11.61 74.64
N SER A 126 -3.50 12.28 75.24
CA SER A 126 -2.16 12.57 74.66
C SER A 126 -1.36 11.30 74.33
N VAL A 127 -1.51 10.26 75.15
CA VAL A 127 -0.86 8.97 74.88
C VAL A 127 -1.55 8.24 73.76
N VAL A 128 -2.86 8.27 73.70
CA VAL A 128 -3.64 7.71 72.62
C VAL A 128 -3.27 8.36 71.30
N GLU A 129 -3.21 9.69 71.20
CA GLU A 129 -2.79 10.44 70.02
C GLU A 129 -1.35 10.08 69.58
N LYS A 130 -0.44 9.85 70.55
CA LYS A 130 0.92 9.39 70.25
C LYS A 130 0.89 8.00 69.58
N ARG A 131 0.11 7.07 70.13
CA ARG A 131 -0.01 5.69 69.58
C ARG A 131 -0.68 5.67 68.24
N GLU A 132 -1.63 6.55 67.99
CA GLU A 132 -2.25 6.72 66.66
C GLU A 132 -1.24 7.22 65.61
N ARG A 133 -0.33 8.12 65.96
CA ARG A 133 0.77 8.52 65.07
C ARG A 133 1.71 7.36 64.79
N GLN A 134 2.10 6.59 65.78
CA GLN A 134 2.96 5.40 65.63
C GLN A 134 2.28 4.35 64.74
N LEU A 135 1.00 4.11 64.91
CA LEU A 135 0.24 3.20 64.06
C LEU A 135 0.24 3.64 62.58
N ARG A 136 0.04 4.95 62.32
CA ARG A 136 0.11 5.50 60.96
C ARG A 136 1.49 5.30 60.34
N GLU A 137 2.55 5.50 61.11
CA GLU A 137 3.93 5.30 60.69
C GLU A 137 4.18 3.82 60.32
N ARG A 138 3.74 2.86 61.17
CA ARG A 138 3.88 1.41 60.88
C ARG A 138 3.05 0.97 59.67
N LYS A 139 1.87 1.55 59.45
CA LYS A 139 1.08 1.31 58.24
C LYS A 139 1.81 1.76 57.00
N LEU A 140 2.43 2.93 56.99
CA LEU A 140 3.22 3.42 55.87
C LEU A 140 4.47 2.54 55.66
N GLU A 141 5.16 2.14 56.68
CA GLU A 141 6.31 1.22 56.61
C GLU A 141 5.92 -0.11 55.97
N LEU A 142 4.79 -0.70 56.39
CA LEU A 142 4.26 -1.91 55.78
C LEU A 142 3.97 -1.74 54.27
N GLN A 143 3.37 -0.60 53.90
CA GLN A 143 3.10 -0.31 52.49
C GLN A 143 4.40 -0.23 51.66
N LEU A 144 5.45 0.38 52.19
CA LEU A 144 6.76 0.45 51.56
C LEU A 144 7.37 -0.96 51.41
N LYS A 145 7.29 -1.81 52.43
CA LYS A 145 7.83 -3.18 52.35
C LYS A 145 7.04 -4.07 51.38
N ARG A 146 5.73 -3.87 51.25
CA ARG A 146 4.92 -4.52 50.21
C ARG A 146 5.36 -4.11 48.83
N LYS A 147 5.59 -2.82 48.61
CA LYS A 147 6.08 -2.31 47.34
C LYS A 147 7.47 -2.85 46.99
N GLU A 148 8.40 -2.87 47.96
CA GLU A 148 9.74 -3.46 47.80
C GLU A 148 9.68 -4.93 47.36
N LEU A 149 8.72 -5.70 47.87
CA LEU A 149 8.48 -7.09 47.44
C LEU A 149 7.83 -7.14 46.06
N GLU A 150 6.89 -6.27 45.81
CA GLU A 150 6.26 -6.18 44.48
C GLU A 150 7.29 -5.82 43.39
N ASP A 151 8.24 -4.95 43.69
CA ASP A 151 9.32 -4.55 42.78
C ASP A 151 10.29 -5.71 42.44
N THR A 152 10.20 -6.87 43.14
CA THR A 152 10.92 -8.09 42.77
C THR A 152 10.21 -8.87 41.65
N LEU A 153 8.98 -8.50 41.30
CA LEU A 153 8.19 -9.13 40.24
C LEU A 153 8.20 -8.26 39.01
N LEU A 154 8.65 -8.82 37.86
CA LEU A 154 8.54 -8.16 36.59
C LEU A 154 7.16 -8.45 36.02
N LYS A 155 6.34 -7.42 35.85
CA LYS A 155 4.98 -7.53 35.28
C LYS A 155 4.92 -6.95 33.87
N ALA A 156 4.03 -7.49 33.03
CA ALA A 156 3.75 -6.93 31.74
C ALA A 156 3.03 -5.58 31.89
N PRO A 157 3.52 -4.50 31.26
CA PRO A 157 2.88 -3.18 31.30
C PRO A 157 1.65 -3.06 30.42
N PHE A 158 1.45 -4.00 29.51
CA PHE A 158 0.29 -4.15 28.61
C PHE A 158 0.20 -5.58 28.10
N SER A 159 -0.94 -5.94 27.50
CA SER A 159 -1.13 -7.25 26.86
C SER A 159 -0.44 -7.28 25.50
N GLY A 160 0.38 -8.29 25.23
CA GLY A 160 1.15 -8.38 23.99
C GLY A 160 1.96 -9.67 23.87
N MET A 161 2.84 -9.73 22.91
CA MET A 161 3.70 -10.89 22.65
C MET A 161 5.13 -10.62 23.12
N VAL A 162 5.75 -11.60 23.74
CA VAL A 162 7.18 -11.57 24.09
C VAL A 162 7.99 -11.75 22.81
N SER A 163 8.66 -10.69 22.39
CA SER A 163 9.46 -10.71 21.15
C SER A 163 10.84 -11.28 21.37
N LYS A 164 11.49 -10.89 22.49
CA LYS A 164 12.85 -11.30 22.80
C LYS A 164 13.11 -11.28 24.30
N ILE A 165 13.91 -12.22 24.78
CA ILE A 165 14.41 -12.29 26.14
C ILE A 165 15.93 -12.09 26.09
N TYR A 166 16.44 -11.14 26.88
CA TYR A 166 17.85 -10.71 26.83
C TYR A 166 18.71 -11.27 27.97
N VAL A 167 18.10 -11.98 28.91
CA VAL A 167 18.74 -12.41 30.17
C VAL A 167 18.41 -13.87 30.45
N GLU A 168 19.23 -14.48 31.34
CA GLU A 168 19.05 -15.85 31.76
C GLU A 168 18.80 -15.96 33.27
N LYS A 169 18.27 -17.10 33.71
CA LYS A 169 18.09 -17.43 35.11
C LYS A 169 19.45 -17.39 35.86
N GLY A 170 19.50 -16.75 37.02
CA GLY A 170 20.69 -16.62 37.83
C GLY A 170 21.56 -15.41 37.51
N GLU A 171 21.26 -14.69 36.42
CA GLU A 171 21.95 -13.44 36.08
C GLU A 171 21.60 -12.31 37.07
N ILE A 172 22.55 -11.42 37.30
CA ILE A 172 22.34 -10.23 38.13
C ILE A 172 21.98 -9.06 37.22
N VAL A 173 20.84 -8.44 37.47
CA VAL A 173 20.35 -7.29 36.72
C VAL A 173 20.36 -6.04 37.56
N SER A 174 20.60 -4.90 36.90
CA SER A 174 20.54 -3.57 37.53
C SER A 174 19.11 -3.02 37.41
N GLY A 175 18.68 -2.20 38.38
CA GLY A 175 17.39 -1.51 38.32
C GLY A 175 17.39 -0.35 37.32
N GLU A 176 16.20 0.16 36.97
CA GLU A 176 16.01 1.29 36.04
C GLU A 176 16.76 2.56 36.38
N ALA A 177 17.06 2.77 37.68
CA ALA A 177 17.79 3.94 38.14
C ALA A 177 19.25 4.01 37.65
N VAL A 178 19.78 2.94 37.05
CA VAL A 178 21.15 2.87 36.54
C VAL A 178 21.12 3.10 35.02
N SER A 179 21.86 4.08 34.52
CA SER A 179 21.93 4.44 33.09
C SER A 179 22.29 3.28 32.13
N ALA A 180 22.89 2.21 32.67
CA ALA A 180 23.24 0.97 31.95
C ALA A 180 22.26 -0.19 32.24
N SER A 181 21.04 0.10 32.73
CA SER A 181 20.03 -0.93 33.00
C SER A 181 19.67 -1.71 31.73
N ARG A 182 20.02 -3.00 31.76
CA ARG A 182 19.71 -3.91 30.64
C ARG A 182 18.24 -4.28 30.66
N ALA A 183 17.63 -4.27 29.50
CA ALA A 183 16.28 -4.82 29.30
C ALA A 183 16.26 -6.33 29.65
N ILE A 184 15.19 -6.78 30.26
CA ILE A 184 14.97 -8.19 30.60
C ILE A 184 14.37 -8.90 29.40
N LEU A 185 13.32 -8.28 28.82
CA LEU A 185 12.65 -8.76 27.64
C LEU A 185 12.00 -7.60 26.89
N ARG A 186 11.61 -7.86 25.64
CA ARG A 186 10.86 -6.93 24.78
C ARG A 186 9.45 -7.46 24.57
N LEU A 187 8.47 -6.62 24.89
CA LEU A 187 7.06 -6.85 24.58
C LEU A 187 6.66 -6.05 23.34
N ILE A 188 5.83 -6.65 22.51
CA ILE A 188 5.22 -6.02 21.33
C ILE A 188 3.72 -6.07 21.48
N ASP A 189 3.07 -4.92 21.33
CA ASP A 189 1.62 -4.84 21.28
C ASP A 189 1.14 -5.20 19.86
N THR A 190 0.61 -6.40 19.72
CA THR A 190 0.07 -6.94 18.48
C THR A 190 -1.46 -6.80 18.38
N SER A 191 -2.08 -6.04 19.29
CA SER A 191 -3.54 -5.81 19.27
C SER A 191 -3.97 -5.06 18.00
N ARG A 192 -3.11 -4.18 17.49
CA ARG A 192 -3.24 -3.51 16.21
C ARG A 192 -1.94 -3.63 15.43
N LEU A 193 -2.07 -3.94 14.15
CA LEU A 193 -0.97 -4.01 13.21
C LEU A 193 -1.12 -2.90 12.18
N PHE A 194 0.00 -2.35 11.78
CA PHE A 194 0.07 -1.29 10.79
C PHE A 194 1.03 -1.72 9.68
N ALA A 195 0.74 -1.30 8.44
CA ALA A 195 1.72 -1.28 7.38
C ALA A 195 2.29 0.15 7.29
N GLU A 196 3.59 0.29 7.48
CA GLU A 196 4.34 1.53 7.30
C GLU A 196 4.99 1.48 5.93
N VAL A 197 4.43 2.26 4.99
CA VAL A 197 4.83 2.22 3.58
C VAL A 197 5.36 3.57 3.12
N ALA A 198 6.31 3.53 2.18
CA ALA A 198 6.92 4.71 1.60
C ALA A 198 6.22 5.04 0.27
N VAL A 199 5.52 6.17 0.22
CA VAL A 199 4.81 6.66 -0.96
C VAL A 199 5.64 7.74 -1.64
N ASP A 200 5.71 7.72 -2.98
CA ASP A 200 6.41 8.74 -3.76
C ASP A 200 5.76 10.12 -3.58
N GLU A 201 6.57 11.19 -3.56
CA GLU A 201 6.13 12.57 -3.41
C GLU A 201 5.09 12.98 -4.47
N VAL A 202 5.21 12.45 -5.69
CA VAL A 202 4.30 12.79 -6.80
C VAL A 202 2.87 12.30 -6.57
N ASP A 203 2.69 11.24 -5.78
CA ASP A 203 1.39 10.62 -5.51
C ASP A 203 0.74 11.12 -4.22
N ILE A 204 1.51 11.80 -3.36
CA ILE A 204 1.02 12.20 -2.04
C ILE A 204 -0.20 13.14 -2.09
N ALA A 205 -0.29 13.96 -3.14
CA ALA A 205 -1.41 14.88 -3.33
C ALA A 205 -2.78 14.18 -3.47
N GLN A 206 -2.78 12.90 -3.84
CA GLN A 206 -3.97 12.06 -4.02
C GLN A 206 -4.36 11.34 -2.73
N LEU A 207 -3.49 11.32 -1.72
CA LEU A 207 -3.72 10.59 -0.47
C LEU A 207 -4.52 11.40 0.54
N ARG A 208 -5.39 10.71 1.25
CA ARG A 208 -6.21 11.27 2.33
C ARG A 208 -6.36 10.25 3.46
N LEU A 209 -6.50 10.74 4.68
CA LEU A 209 -6.83 9.91 5.83
C LEU A 209 -8.17 9.20 5.62
N GLY A 210 -8.23 7.94 6.04
CA GLY A 210 -9.43 7.11 5.95
C GLY A 210 -9.62 6.38 4.61
N GLN A 211 -8.75 6.58 3.62
CA GLN A 211 -8.80 5.81 2.36
C GLN A 211 -8.62 4.32 2.63
N ARG A 212 -9.41 3.51 1.91
CA ARG A 212 -9.31 2.05 1.94
C ARG A 212 -8.02 1.61 1.25
N THR A 213 -7.43 0.57 1.79
CA THR A 213 -6.17 0.03 1.31
C THR A 213 -6.23 -1.48 1.30
N GLU A 214 -5.69 -2.10 0.27
CA GLU A 214 -5.44 -3.52 0.17
C GLU A 214 -3.96 -3.77 0.46
N VAL A 215 -3.67 -4.54 1.49
CA VAL A 215 -2.29 -4.83 1.93
C VAL A 215 -1.99 -6.29 1.63
N THR A 216 -0.92 -6.53 0.89
CA THR A 216 -0.38 -7.86 0.63
C THR A 216 0.95 -8.00 1.37
N VAL A 217 1.14 -9.12 2.06
CA VAL A 217 2.35 -9.40 2.82
C VAL A 217 3.13 -10.50 2.11
N ASP A 218 4.43 -10.31 1.90
CA ASP A 218 5.28 -11.26 1.13
C ASP A 218 5.27 -12.69 1.68
N ALA A 219 5.04 -12.83 2.99
CA ALA A 219 4.90 -14.14 3.63
C ALA A 219 3.58 -14.85 3.27
N TYR A 220 2.57 -14.13 2.78
CA TYR A 220 1.24 -14.63 2.41
C TYR A 220 0.74 -13.94 1.14
N PRO A 221 1.36 -14.24 -0.03
CA PRO A 221 1.14 -13.49 -1.28
C PRO A 221 -0.28 -13.66 -1.86
N ASP A 222 -0.96 -14.75 -1.51
CA ASP A 222 -2.31 -15.05 -1.99
C ASP A 222 -3.42 -14.47 -1.09
N GLU A 223 -3.06 -13.83 0.03
CA GLU A 223 -4.01 -13.25 0.98
C GLU A 223 -3.94 -11.71 0.95
N ILE A 224 -5.12 -11.08 0.85
CA ILE A 224 -5.25 -9.61 0.89
C ILE A 224 -5.80 -9.21 2.26
N PHE A 225 -5.11 -8.33 2.93
CA PHE A 225 -5.50 -7.78 4.22
C PHE A 225 -6.05 -6.36 4.02
N SER A 226 -7.32 -6.16 4.39
CA SER A 226 -7.95 -4.83 4.31
C SER A 226 -7.37 -3.91 5.37
N GLY A 227 -7.12 -2.66 4.99
CA GLY A 227 -6.62 -1.62 5.87
C GLY A 227 -7.18 -0.24 5.53
N LYS A 228 -6.80 0.74 6.36
CA LYS A 228 -7.13 2.15 6.17
C LYS A 228 -5.95 3.04 6.47
N VAL A 229 -5.79 4.09 5.68
CA VAL A 229 -4.79 5.14 5.94
C VAL A 229 -5.16 5.88 7.22
N VAL A 230 -4.31 5.80 8.25
CA VAL A 230 -4.53 6.46 9.56
C VAL A 230 -3.57 7.61 9.82
N HIS A 231 -2.42 7.61 9.14
CA HIS A 231 -1.44 8.68 9.29
C HIS A 231 -0.66 8.88 8.00
N ILE A 232 -0.38 10.14 7.68
CA ILE A 232 0.52 10.55 6.60
C ILE A 232 1.55 11.45 7.26
N ALA A 233 2.82 11.11 7.14
CA ALA A 233 3.89 11.87 7.77
C ALA A 233 3.92 13.31 7.26
N PRO A 234 4.11 14.31 8.12
CA PRO A 234 4.18 15.72 7.72
C PRO A 234 5.54 16.10 7.09
N GLU A 235 6.52 15.20 7.16
CA GLU A 235 7.87 15.38 6.65
C GLU A 235 8.18 14.34 5.57
N THR A 236 8.96 14.74 4.58
CA THR A 236 9.50 13.82 3.58
C THR A 236 10.82 13.24 4.05
N THR A 237 11.10 12.01 3.67
CA THR A 237 12.39 11.35 3.86
C THR A 237 12.99 10.96 2.52
N THR A 238 14.33 10.87 2.46
CA THR A 238 14.99 10.36 1.25
C THR A 238 15.35 8.90 1.48
N SER A 239 14.76 8.03 0.69
CA SER A 239 15.05 6.60 0.69
C SER A 239 15.60 6.20 -0.68
N GLN A 240 16.81 5.62 -0.71
CA GLN A 240 17.47 5.15 -1.95
C GLN A 240 17.56 6.21 -3.07
N GLY A 241 17.63 7.51 -2.70
CA GLY A 241 17.70 8.62 -3.66
C GLY A 241 16.34 9.12 -4.16
N LEU A 242 15.23 8.55 -3.69
CA LEU A 242 13.88 9.01 -3.96
C LEU A 242 13.33 9.78 -2.75
N VAL A 243 12.56 10.82 -3.02
CA VAL A 243 11.83 11.56 -1.98
C VAL A 243 10.51 10.86 -1.74
N VAL A 244 10.32 10.39 -0.51
CA VAL A 244 9.12 9.62 -0.12
C VAL A 244 8.50 10.21 1.14
N VAL A 245 7.19 9.95 1.30
CA VAL A 245 6.42 10.24 2.51
C VAL A 245 6.02 8.93 3.15
N GLU A 246 6.25 8.81 4.44
CA GLU A 246 5.81 7.66 5.21
C GLU A 246 4.31 7.72 5.47
N VAL A 247 3.61 6.63 5.09
CA VAL A 247 2.17 6.48 5.28
C VAL A 247 1.92 5.27 6.16
N LYS A 248 1.12 5.46 7.21
CA LYS A 248 0.74 4.40 8.14
C LYS A 248 -0.69 3.95 7.87
N ILE A 249 -0.84 2.66 7.62
CA ILE A 249 -2.10 2.00 7.29
C ILE A 249 -2.42 1.03 8.41
N GLU A 250 -3.55 1.21 9.08
CA GLU A 250 -4.04 0.28 10.10
C GLU A 250 -4.76 -0.88 9.44
N LEU A 251 -4.37 -2.12 9.75
CA LEU A 251 -5.07 -3.31 9.30
C LEU A 251 -6.38 -3.46 10.07
N GLU A 252 -7.49 -3.74 9.38
CA GLU A 252 -8.81 -3.87 10.00
C GLU A 252 -8.92 -5.07 10.96
N LYS A 253 -8.10 -6.09 10.74
CA LYS A 253 -8.03 -7.28 11.60
C LYS A 253 -6.57 -7.60 11.90
N ALA A 254 -6.25 -7.71 13.19
CA ALA A 254 -4.98 -8.27 13.63
C ALA A 254 -5.01 -9.79 13.42
N ASP A 255 -4.22 -10.28 12.47
CA ASP A 255 -4.02 -11.72 12.26
C ASP A 255 -2.79 -12.18 13.07
N PRO A 256 -2.91 -13.18 13.95
CA PRO A 256 -1.79 -13.65 14.77
C PRO A 256 -0.61 -14.21 13.96
N ARG A 257 -0.83 -14.57 12.70
CA ARG A 257 0.23 -15.06 11.79
C ARG A 257 1.14 -13.92 11.31
N LEU A 258 0.62 -12.69 11.26
CA LEU A 258 1.36 -11.52 10.82
C LEU A 258 2.31 -11.06 11.92
N LYS A 259 3.57 -10.91 11.56
CA LYS A 259 4.62 -10.48 12.48
C LYS A 259 5.12 -9.08 12.09
N PRO A 260 5.31 -8.17 13.06
CA PRO A 260 6.04 -6.93 12.80
C PRO A 260 7.41 -7.22 12.16
N GLY A 261 7.76 -6.42 11.15
CA GLY A 261 8.97 -6.61 10.36
C GLY A 261 8.78 -7.40 9.05
N PHE A 262 7.61 -7.99 8.80
CA PHE A 262 7.33 -8.58 7.49
C PHE A 262 7.23 -7.49 6.43
N THR A 263 7.78 -7.75 5.25
CA THR A 263 7.63 -6.88 4.08
C THR A 263 6.17 -6.91 3.62
N ALA A 264 5.64 -5.75 3.28
CA ALA A 264 4.27 -5.59 2.82
C ALA A 264 4.20 -4.57 1.69
N SER A 265 3.32 -4.84 0.73
CA SER A 265 2.91 -3.92 -0.32
C SER A 265 1.49 -3.44 -0.03
N ALA A 266 1.22 -2.17 -0.28
CA ALA A 266 -0.09 -1.59 -0.04
C ALA A 266 -0.58 -0.85 -1.28
N ASP A 267 -1.79 -1.19 -1.72
CA ASP A 267 -2.52 -0.53 -2.80
C ASP A 267 -3.59 0.37 -2.18
N ILE A 268 -3.29 1.66 -2.13
CA ILE A 268 -4.16 2.69 -1.54
C ILE A 268 -5.15 3.13 -2.60
N ILE A 269 -6.45 2.94 -2.34
CA ILE A 269 -7.53 3.33 -3.24
C ILE A 269 -7.75 4.84 -3.11
N THR A 270 -7.35 5.58 -4.14
CA THR A 270 -7.48 7.05 -4.17
C THR A 270 -8.80 7.51 -4.73
N ASP A 271 -9.26 6.85 -5.79
CA ASP A 271 -10.55 7.11 -6.44
C ASP A 271 -11.20 5.81 -6.90
N GLU A 272 -12.51 5.72 -6.84
CA GLU A 272 -13.29 4.57 -7.32
C GLU A 272 -14.52 5.07 -8.07
N ALA A 273 -14.75 4.53 -9.28
CA ALA A 273 -15.97 4.75 -10.05
C ALA A 273 -16.59 3.41 -10.41
N LYS A 274 -17.85 3.21 -10.03
CA LYS A 274 -18.59 1.95 -10.24
C LYS A 274 -19.67 2.13 -11.30
N ASP A 275 -19.87 1.10 -12.13
CA ASP A 275 -20.87 1.05 -13.19
C ASP A 275 -20.81 2.26 -14.14
N VAL A 276 -19.58 2.65 -14.52
CA VAL A 276 -19.31 3.78 -15.42
C VAL A 276 -18.93 3.29 -16.81
N LEU A 277 -19.06 4.15 -17.83
CA LEU A 277 -18.57 3.85 -19.16
C LEU A 277 -17.04 3.87 -19.17
N VAL A 278 -16.44 2.82 -19.69
CA VAL A 278 -14.99 2.58 -19.65
C VAL A 278 -14.45 2.43 -21.06
N LEU A 279 -13.32 3.08 -21.32
CA LEU A 279 -12.51 2.90 -22.53
C LEU A 279 -11.03 2.75 -22.16
N PRO A 280 -10.25 1.98 -22.95
CA PRO A 280 -8.79 2.04 -22.87
C PRO A 280 -8.28 3.46 -23.11
N VAL A 281 -7.30 3.89 -22.32
CA VAL A 281 -6.68 5.23 -22.48
C VAL A 281 -6.17 5.45 -23.90
N GLU A 282 -5.73 4.38 -24.59
CA GLU A 282 -5.27 4.42 -25.97
C GLU A 282 -6.35 4.84 -26.99
N ALA A 283 -7.63 4.73 -26.64
CA ALA A 283 -8.73 5.14 -27.52
C ALA A 283 -9.08 6.63 -27.40
N VAL A 284 -8.47 7.33 -26.43
CA VAL A 284 -8.72 8.74 -26.16
C VAL A 284 -7.53 9.58 -26.62
N SER A 285 -7.81 10.68 -27.31
CA SER A 285 -6.82 11.68 -27.72
C SER A 285 -7.00 12.94 -26.87
N GLU A 286 -5.99 13.30 -26.10
CA GLU A 286 -5.96 14.53 -25.32
C GLU A 286 -5.21 15.62 -26.09
N THR A 287 -5.83 16.79 -26.22
CA THR A 287 -5.28 17.97 -26.88
C THR A 287 -5.52 19.21 -26.01
N GLU A 288 -4.87 20.31 -26.32
CA GLU A 288 -5.13 21.60 -25.65
C GLU A 288 -6.59 22.07 -25.72
N ARG A 289 -7.37 21.52 -26.68
CA ARG A 289 -8.79 21.83 -26.90
C ARG A 289 -9.74 20.89 -26.14
N GLY A 290 -9.19 19.89 -25.43
CA GLY A 290 -9.94 18.89 -24.66
C GLY A 290 -9.69 17.46 -25.11
N SER A 291 -10.47 16.54 -24.56
CA SER A 291 -10.37 15.10 -24.81
C SER A 291 -11.37 14.69 -25.89
N PHE A 292 -10.93 13.87 -26.85
CA PHE A 292 -11.69 13.44 -28.01
C PHE A 292 -11.51 11.95 -28.25
N VAL A 293 -12.52 11.35 -28.85
CA VAL A 293 -12.51 9.96 -29.34
C VAL A 293 -12.97 9.90 -30.77
N MET A 294 -12.54 8.88 -31.52
CA MET A 294 -12.99 8.62 -32.89
C MET A 294 -14.05 7.52 -32.87
N VAL A 295 -15.31 7.90 -32.98
CA VAL A 295 -16.44 6.96 -33.03
C VAL A 295 -16.61 6.42 -34.45
N SER A 296 -16.69 5.09 -34.58
CA SER A 296 -16.97 4.41 -35.85
C SER A 296 -18.44 4.56 -36.20
N LYS A 297 -18.75 5.12 -37.40
CA LYS A 297 -20.10 5.22 -37.94
C LYS A 297 -20.15 4.66 -39.38
N GLU A 298 -21.33 4.33 -39.86
CA GLU A 298 -21.53 3.82 -41.23
C GLU A 298 -20.95 4.74 -42.34
N ASN A 299 -20.93 6.06 -42.08
CA ASN A 299 -20.40 7.07 -43.00
C ASN A 299 -18.92 7.40 -42.75
N GLY A 300 -18.20 6.58 -41.93
CA GLY A 300 -16.80 6.77 -41.58
C GLY A 300 -16.60 7.29 -40.14
N PRO A 301 -15.35 7.32 -39.66
CA PRO A 301 -15.03 7.72 -38.29
C PRO A 301 -15.32 9.21 -38.08
N THR A 302 -15.94 9.53 -36.94
CA THR A 302 -16.30 10.89 -36.55
C THR A 302 -15.66 11.24 -35.20
N GLN A 303 -14.96 12.37 -35.17
CA GLN A 303 -14.39 12.87 -33.89
C GLN A 303 -15.51 13.39 -33.01
N ARG A 304 -15.51 12.95 -31.74
CA ARG A 304 -16.47 13.38 -30.73
C ARG A 304 -15.74 13.81 -29.47
N ARG A 305 -16.14 14.94 -28.91
CA ARG A 305 -15.62 15.44 -27.63
C ARG A 305 -16.21 14.62 -26.49
N VAL A 306 -15.36 14.24 -25.53
CA VAL A 306 -15.75 13.49 -24.33
C VAL A 306 -15.27 14.20 -23.08
N THR A 307 -15.92 13.91 -21.96
CA THR A 307 -15.47 14.33 -20.64
C THR A 307 -14.96 13.11 -19.89
N LEU A 308 -13.72 13.16 -19.48
CA LEU A 308 -13.07 12.06 -18.76
C LEU A 308 -13.34 12.15 -17.25
N GLY A 309 -13.23 11.02 -16.59
CA GLY A 309 -13.32 10.86 -15.14
C GLY A 309 -12.07 10.20 -14.56
N VAL A 310 -12.29 9.21 -13.69
CA VAL A 310 -11.23 8.42 -13.07
C VAL A 310 -10.48 7.61 -14.12
N SER A 311 -9.17 7.49 -13.99
CA SER A 311 -8.33 6.61 -14.82
C SER A 311 -7.41 5.78 -13.92
N ASP A 312 -7.23 4.50 -14.27
CA ASP A 312 -6.29 3.58 -13.65
C ASP A 312 -4.97 3.43 -14.44
N GLY A 313 -4.77 4.28 -15.47
CA GLY A 313 -3.61 4.24 -16.35
C GLY A 313 -3.78 3.30 -17.56
N THR A 314 -4.65 2.32 -17.49
CA THR A 314 -5.00 1.41 -18.60
C THR A 314 -6.35 1.79 -19.20
N ASN A 315 -7.31 2.10 -18.36
CA ASN A 315 -8.67 2.48 -18.72
C ASN A 315 -9.01 3.87 -18.16
N VAL A 316 -9.99 4.51 -18.76
CA VAL A 316 -10.50 5.81 -18.31
C VAL A 316 -12.02 5.82 -18.32
N GLU A 317 -12.61 6.42 -17.30
CA GLU A 317 -14.03 6.68 -17.19
C GLU A 317 -14.46 7.76 -18.22
N ILE A 318 -15.56 7.52 -18.87
CA ILE A 318 -16.22 8.50 -19.76
C ILE A 318 -17.48 9.01 -19.05
N LYS A 319 -17.41 10.24 -18.54
CA LYS A 319 -18.55 10.89 -17.85
C LYS A 319 -19.64 11.34 -18.81
N SER A 320 -19.25 11.74 -20.01
CA SER A 320 -20.21 12.19 -21.04
C SER A 320 -19.60 12.16 -22.44
N GLY A 321 -20.47 12.09 -23.45
CA GLY A 321 -20.10 12.15 -24.85
C GLY A 321 -20.17 10.82 -25.60
N LEU A 322 -20.37 9.69 -24.92
CA LEU A 322 -20.56 8.37 -25.50
C LEU A 322 -21.73 7.63 -24.86
N GLU A 323 -22.25 6.65 -25.60
CA GLU A 323 -23.25 5.71 -25.14
C GLU A 323 -22.67 4.29 -25.07
N GLU A 324 -23.27 3.44 -24.23
CA GLU A 324 -22.87 2.05 -24.12
C GLU A 324 -23.04 1.30 -25.44
N GLY A 325 -22.05 0.51 -25.83
CA GLY A 325 -22.03 -0.25 -27.07
C GLY A 325 -21.52 0.52 -28.29
N GLU A 326 -21.26 1.82 -28.21
CA GLU A 326 -20.63 2.55 -29.33
C GLU A 326 -19.22 2.02 -29.59
N MET A 327 -18.84 1.95 -30.87
CA MET A 327 -17.51 1.46 -31.28
C MET A 327 -16.57 2.64 -31.48
N VAL A 328 -15.44 2.61 -30.81
CA VAL A 328 -14.40 3.65 -30.82
C VAL A 328 -13.11 3.09 -31.40
N LEU A 329 -12.39 3.88 -32.19
CA LEU A 329 -11.12 3.50 -32.80
C LEU A 329 -9.98 3.68 -31.80
N SER A 330 -9.11 2.67 -31.69
CA SER A 330 -7.86 2.81 -30.93
C SER A 330 -6.86 3.75 -31.63
N SER A 331 -5.92 4.33 -30.87
CA SER A 331 -4.93 5.29 -31.39
C SER A 331 -4.04 4.73 -32.51
N GLY A 332 -3.78 3.44 -32.50
CA GLY A 332 -3.04 2.77 -33.57
C GLY A 332 -3.71 2.93 -34.95
N LEU A 333 -5.04 2.78 -35.00
CA LEU A 333 -5.79 2.97 -36.23
C LEU A 333 -5.95 4.46 -36.59
N GLN A 334 -6.08 5.33 -35.59
CA GLN A 334 -6.14 6.77 -35.81
C GLN A 334 -4.91 7.28 -36.58
N ARG A 335 -3.70 6.87 -36.18
CA ARG A 335 -2.45 7.20 -36.89
C ARG A 335 -2.44 6.71 -38.32
N ILE A 336 -2.82 5.46 -38.55
CA ILE A 336 -2.87 4.88 -39.92
C ILE A 336 -3.83 5.65 -40.80
N ILE A 337 -5.00 6.03 -40.30
CA ILE A 337 -5.98 6.81 -41.04
C ILE A 337 -5.44 8.20 -41.36
N GLU A 338 -4.79 8.84 -40.45
CA GLU A 338 -4.24 10.19 -40.60
C GLU A 338 -3.03 10.21 -41.56
N GLU A 339 -2.14 9.23 -41.49
CA GLU A 339 -1.07 9.02 -42.46
C GLU A 339 -1.57 8.78 -43.87
N ARG A 340 -2.60 7.94 -44.03
CA ARG A 340 -3.25 7.70 -45.35
C ARG A 340 -3.95 8.94 -45.88
N ARG A 341 -4.52 9.78 -44.99
CA ARG A 341 -5.14 11.05 -45.39
C ARG A 341 -4.09 12.03 -45.87
N MET A 342 -2.99 12.20 -45.16
CA MET A 342 -1.87 13.07 -45.57
C MET A 342 -1.23 12.60 -46.90
N GLN A 343 -1.08 11.29 -47.09
CA GLN A 343 -0.59 10.74 -48.36
C GLN A 343 -1.52 11.07 -49.52
N ARG A 344 -2.86 10.99 -49.36
CA ARG A 344 -3.83 11.34 -50.40
C ARG A 344 -3.87 12.84 -50.70
N GLU A 345 -3.73 13.70 -49.71
CA GLU A 345 -3.65 15.15 -49.86
C GLU A 345 -2.34 15.57 -50.53
N GLY A 346 -1.23 14.85 -50.32
CA GLY A 346 0.06 15.04 -50.98
C GLY A 346 0.13 14.57 -52.42
N GLU A 347 -0.65 13.56 -52.84
CA GLU A 347 -0.72 13.09 -54.22
C GLU A 347 -1.60 14.00 -55.12
N GLY A 348 -2.50 14.79 -54.53
CA GLY A 348 -3.37 15.71 -55.29
C GLY A 348 -2.66 17.00 -55.77
N GLN A 349 -1.44 17.27 -55.31
CA GLN A 349 -0.66 18.44 -55.70
C GLN A 349 0.58 18.09 -56.56
N ARG A 350 0.44 17.28 -57.58
CA ARG A 350 1.44 17.24 -58.65
C ARG A 350 1.20 18.40 -59.58
N PRO A 351 2.11 19.40 -59.74
CA PRO A 351 1.97 20.46 -60.74
C PRO A 351 2.01 19.84 -62.12
N GLY A 352 0.97 20.14 -62.89
CA GLY A 352 0.82 19.72 -64.29
C GLY A 352 2.09 20.01 -65.08
N GLY A 353 2.49 19.05 -65.92
CA GLY A 353 3.70 19.08 -66.74
C GLY A 353 3.86 20.38 -67.53
N MET A 354 5.06 20.92 -67.51
CA MET A 354 5.51 21.95 -68.42
C MET A 354 5.61 21.38 -69.86
N PRO A 355 5.03 22.02 -70.90
CA PRO A 355 5.28 21.65 -72.27
C PRO A 355 6.64 22.13 -72.71
N GLY A 356 7.28 21.36 -73.52
CA GLY A 356 8.59 21.31 -74.02
C GLY A 356 9.24 22.54 -74.66
N GLY A 357 10.54 22.45 -74.67
CA GLY A 357 11.37 22.87 -75.76
C GLY A 357 11.85 24.30 -75.78
N MET A 358 13.09 24.49 -75.36
CA MET A 358 13.96 25.45 -76.04
C MET A 358 15.42 24.98 -75.95
N ARG A 359 15.94 24.56 -77.13
CA ARG A 359 17.36 24.37 -77.37
C ARG A 359 18.02 25.74 -77.39
N LEU A 360 19.04 25.92 -76.63
CA LEU A 360 20.00 27.03 -76.78
C LEU A 360 21.31 26.50 -77.40
N PRO A 361 21.93 27.26 -78.32
CA PRO A 361 23.16 26.88 -79.02
C PRO A 361 24.39 27.10 -78.15
N VAL A 362 25.40 26.24 -78.38
CA VAL A 362 26.74 26.30 -77.79
C VAL A 362 27.56 27.31 -78.59
N PRO A 363 28.31 28.26 -77.97
CA PRO A 363 29.36 28.92 -78.62
C PRO A 363 30.74 28.25 -78.43
N HIS A 364 31.59 28.37 -79.45
CA HIS A 364 32.94 27.85 -79.64
C HIS A 364 33.93 28.01 -78.46
#